data_55e31e4ab6bdcd97493de9b099e1e4db
#
_entry.id   55e31e4ab6bdcd97493de9b099e1e4db
#
_cell.length_a   1.000
_cell.length_b   1.000
_cell.length_c   1.000
_cell.angle_alpha   90.00
_cell.angle_beta   90.00
_cell.angle_gamma   90.00
#
_symmetry.space_group_name_H-M   'P 1'
#
loop_
_entity.id
_entity.type
_entity.pdbx_description
1 polymer ?
#
loop_
_entity_poly.entity_id
_entity_poly.type
_entity_poly.pdbx_seq_one_letter_code
_entity_poly.pdbx_strand_id
1 'polypeptide(L)'
;MKLLVVDDSSTMRRIIKNTLQRLGFDDVLEAEHGVEAWQIMERTPDINVLITDWNMPEMNGLELVRKVRAEKKYEGMPIIMVTTEGGKAEVITALKAGVNNYIVKPFTPQVLKEKLEDVLG
;
A
#
# COMPACT_ATOMS: atom_id res chain seq x y z
N MET A 1 8.91 3.17 -12.52
CA MET A 1 7.83 2.57 -11.74
C MET A 1 7.33 3.57 -10.70
N LYS A 2 6.04 3.77 -10.65
CA LYS A 2 5.40 4.76 -9.77
C LYS A 2 4.65 4.05 -8.65
N LEU A 3 4.96 4.40 -7.41
CA LEU A 3 4.33 3.80 -6.23
C LEU A 3 3.54 4.85 -5.45
N LEU A 4 2.43 4.44 -4.86
CA LEU A 4 1.64 5.29 -3.96
C LEU A 4 1.68 4.69 -2.56
N VAL A 5 2.14 5.48 -1.60
CA VAL A 5 2.21 5.11 -0.19
C VAL A 5 1.13 5.86 0.59
N VAL A 6 0.26 5.12 1.27
CA VAL A 6 -0.89 5.65 2.00
C VAL A 6 -0.77 5.29 3.48
N ASP A 7 -0.62 6.29 4.33
CA ASP A 7 -0.54 6.11 5.78
C ASP A 7 -0.83 7.48 6.41
N ASP A 8 -1.60 7.53 7.48
CA ASP A 8 -1.90 8.79 8.17
C ASP A 8 -0.71 9.30 9.00
N SER A 9 0.28 8.48 9.24
CA SER A 9 1.52 8.87 9.92
C SER A 9 2.55 9.41 8.91
N SER A 10 2.87 10.69 8.98
CA SER A 10 3.90 11.29 8.13
C SER A 10 5.28 10.66 8.37
N THR A 11 5.56 10.27 9.61
CA THR A 11 6.80 9.59 9.97
C THR A 11 6.88 8.23 9.26
N MET A 12 5.81 7.46 9.28
CA MET A 12 5.77 6.15 8.63
C MET A 12 5.89 6.29 7.11
N ARG A 13 5.19 7.25 6.51
CA ARG A 13 5.32 7.50 5.07
C ARG A 13 6.76 7.80 4.69
N ARG A 14 7.44 8.62 5.50
CA ARG A 14 8.85 8.95 5.25
C ARG A 14 9.75 7.72 5.34
N ILE A 15 9.53 6.87 6.35
CA ILE A 15 10.31 5.63 6.51
C ILE A 15 10.14 4.72 5.30
N ILE A 16 8.90 4.50 4.87
CA ILE A 16 8.61 3.66 3.70
C ILE A 16 9.21 4.26 2.44
N LYS A 17 9.00 5.56 2.23
CA LYS A 17 9.53 6.25 1.06
C LYS A 17 11.07 6.17 0.99
N ASN A 18 11.74 6.44 2.11
CA ASN A 18 13.20 6.36 2.17
C ASN A 18 13.70 4.95 1.87
N THR A 19 13.01 3.93 2.39
CA THR A 19 13.35 2.54 2.12
C THR A 19 13.20 2.23 0.63
N LEU A 20 12.09 2.65 0.03
CA LEU A 20 11.85 2.45 -1.40
C LEU A 20 12.91 3.14 -2.25
N GLN A 21 13.30 4.36 -1.89
CA GLN A 21 14.34 5.11 -2.63
C GLN A 21 15.69 4.40 -2.57
N ARG A 22 16.03 3.81 -1.42
CA ARG A 22 17.26 3.01 -1.29
C ARG A 22 17.23 1.75 -2.16
N LEU A 23 16.04 1.25 -2.44
CA LEU A 23 15.85 0.09 -3.32
C LEU A 23 15.82 0.48 -4.80
N GLY A 24 15.94 1.76 -5.10
CA GLY A 24 15.94 2.26 -6.49
C GLY A 24 14.60 2.77 -7.01
N PHE A 25 13.58 2.86 -6.15
CA PHE A 25 12.27 3.38 -6.54
C PHE A 25 12.20 4.87 -6.19
N ASP A 26 12.41 5.73 -7.18
CA ASP A 26 12.48 7.18 -6.98
C ASP A 26 11.13 7.90 -7.13
N ASP A 27 10.17 7.28 -7.81
CA ASP A 27 8.88 7.90 -8.12
C ASP A 27 7.83 7.42 -7.12
N VAL A 28 7.82 8.03 -5.94
CA VAL A 28 6.94 7.66 -4.82
C VAL A 28 6.02 8.81 -4.47
N LEU A 29 4.72 8.58 -4.61
CA LEU A 29 3.67 9.52 -4.21
C LEU A 29 3.17 9.16 -2.81
N GLU A 30 2.60 10.12 -2.10
CA GLU A 30 2.11 9.93 -0.73
C GLU A 30 0.67 10.40 -0.59
N ALA A 31 -0.09 9.71 0.27
CA ALA A 31 -1.43 10.11 0.67
C ALA A 31 -1.62 9.84 2.16
N GLU A 32 -2.46 10.63 2.82
CA GLU A 32 -2.69 10.53 4.26
C GLU A 32 -3.84 9.59 4.64
N HIS A 33 -4.74 9.31 3.71
CA HIS A 33 -5.89 8.44 3.92
C HIS A 33 -6.46 7.97 2.58
N GLY A 34 -7.45 7.08 2.66
CA GLY A 34 -7.99 6.44 1.47
C GLY A 34 -8.66 7.37 0.48
N VAL A 35 -9.32 8.43 0.94
CA VAL A 35 -9.97 9.40 0.04
C VAL A 35 -8.93 10.13 -0.80
N GLU A 36 -7.88 10.64 -0.16
CA GLU A 36 -6.79 11.30 -0.88
C GLU A 36 -6.10 10.35 -1.85
N ALA A 37 -5.84 9.11 -1.40
CA ALA A 37 -5.23 8.08 -2.24
C ALA A 37 -6.07 7.83 -3.50
N TRP A 38 -7.38 7.70 -3.35
CA TRP A 38 -8.27 7.49 -4.47
C TRP A 38 -8.24 8.66 -5.46
N GLN A 39 -8.24 9.89 -4.95
CA GLN A 39 -8.15 11.10 -5.78
C GLN A 39 -6.84 11.11 -6.57
N ILE A 40 -5.73 10.74 -5.92
CA ILE A 40 -4.41 10.66 -6.59
C ILE A 40 -4.45 9.61 -7.68
N MET A 41 -5.02 8.44 -7.40
CA MET A 41 -5.12 7.34 -8.38
C MET A 41 -5.95 7.75 -9.61
N GLU A 42 -7.04 8.46 -9.40
CA GLU A 42 -7.91 8.90 -10.51
C GLU A 42 -7.20 9.86 -11.47
N ARG A 43 -6.35 10.75 -10.95
CA ARG A 43 -5.61 11.71 -11.79
C ARG A 43 -4.21 11.25 -12.17
N THR A 44 -3.81 10.06 -11.71
CA THR A 44 -2.48 9.51 -11.98
C THR A 44 -2.62 8.05 -12.41
N PRO A 45 -3.04 7.81 -13.67
CA PRO A 45 -3.40 6.45 -14.11
C PRO A 45 -2.24 5.47 -14.23
N ASP A 46 -1.01 5.93 -14.14
CA ASP A 46 0.19 5.11 -14.29
C ASP A 46 0.80 4.64 -12.96
N ILE A 47 0.04 4.67 -11.87
CA ILE A 47 0.50 4.08 -10.60
C ILE A 47 0.60 2.57 -10.77
N ASN A 48 1.75 2.02 -10.39
CA ASN A 48 2.08 0.60 -10.59
C ASN A 48 1.91 -0.25 -9.33
N VAL A 49 2.06 0.36 -8.15
CA VAL A 49 1.99 -0.35 -6.86
C VAL A 49 1.31 0.54 -5.83
N LEU A 50 0.42 -0.06 -5.05
CA LEU A 50 -0.22 0.61 -3.91
C LEU A 50 0.30 -0.02 -2.61
N ILE A 51 0.82 0.80 -1.71
CA ILE A 51 1.23 0.39 -0.37
C ILE A 51 0.38 1.17 0.60
N THR A 52 -0.46 0.51 1.38
CA THR A 52 -1.43 1.21 2.26
C THR A 52 -1.46 0.63 3.67
N ASP A 53 -1.66 1.50 4.65
CA ASP A 53 -2.05 1.07 6.00
C ASP A 53 -3.53 0.67 5.98
N TRP A 54 -3.98 0.04 7.05
CA TRP A 54 -5.39 -0.31 7.27
C TRP A 54 -6.13 0.81 8.00
N ASN A 55 -5.63 1.19 9.18
CA ASN A 55 -6.31 2.15 10.05
C ASN A 55 -5.97 3.59 9.69
N MET A 56 -6.88 4.24 9.01
CA MET A 56 -6.76 5.62 8.57
C MET A 56 -8.11 6.31 8.67
N PRO A 57 -8.13 7.64 8.89
CA PRO A 57 -9.40 8.38 8.89
C PRO A 57 -9.97 8.48 7.48
N GLU A 58 -11.18 8.92 7.36
CA GLU A 58 -11.94 9.15 6.13
C GLU A 58 -12.28 7.83 5.44
N MET A 59 -11.33 7.22 4.75
CA MET A 59 -11.47 5.90 4.15
C MET A 59 -10.30 5.04 4.61
N ASN A 60 -10.58 3.90 5.24
CA ASN A 60 -9.52 3.00 5.70
C ASN A 60 -8.92 2.20 4.54
N GLY A 61 -7.81 1.49 4.83
CA GLY A 61 -7.09 0.75 3.80
C GLY A 61 -7.89 -0.39 3.19
N LEU A 62 -8.70 -1.08 3.98
CA LEU A 62 -9.53 -2.17 3.47
C LEU A 62 -10.58 -1.65 2.50
N GLU A 63 -11.24 -0.54 2.86
CA GLU A 63 -12.20 0.12 1.97
C GLU A 63 -11.54 0.58 0.68
N LEU A 64 -10.32 1.15 0.78
CA LEU A 64 -9.56 1.58 -0.38
C LEU A 64 -9.24 0.38 -1.30
N VAL A 65 -8.76 -0.73 -0.73
CA VAL A 65 -8.46 -1.94 -1.50
C VAL A 65 -9.70 -2.45 -2.23
N ARG A 66 -10.83 -2.51 -1.55
CA ARG A 66 -12.09 -2.97 -2.16
C ARG A 66 -12.50 -2.06 -3.31
N LYS A 67 -12.35 -0.75 -3.14
CA LYS A 67 -12.67 0.23 -4.18
C LYS A 67 -11.77 0.07 -5.39
N VAL A 68 -10.46 -0.11 -5.15
CA VAL A 68 -9.48 -0.32 -6.22
C VAL A 68 -9.78 -1.61 -6.99
N ARG A 69 -10.05 -2.70 -6.28
CA ARG A 69 -10.32 -3.99 -6.91
C ARG A 69 -11.66 -4.05 -7.64
N ALA A 70 -12.57 -3.14 -7.35
CA ALA A 70 -13.82 -3.03 -8.09
C ALA A 70 -13.61 -2.43 -9.49
N GLU A 71 -12.47 -1.77 -9.72
CA GLU A 71 -12.12 -1.19 -11.02
C GLU A 71 -11.26 -2.15 -11.81
N LYS A 72 -11.75 -2.58 -12.97
CA LYS A 72 -11.05 -3.55 -13.82
C LYS A 72 -9.65 -3.08 -14.22
N LYS A 73 -9.45 -1.80 -14.42
CA LYS A 73 -8.14 -1.23 -14.81
C LYS A 73 -7.05 -1.46 -13.78
N TYR A 74 -7.41 -1.76 -12.52
CA TYR A 74 -6.45 -2.03 -11.45
C TYR A 74 -6.33 -3.51 -11.11
N GLU A 75 -6.92 -4.38 -11.91
CA GLU A 75 -6.97 -5.83 -11.64
C GLU A 75 -5.59 -6.44 -11.37
N GLY A 76 -4.61 -6.05 -12.16
CA GLY A 76 -3.24 -6.59 -12.05
C GLY A 76 -2.29 -5.78 -11.18
N MET A 77 -2.76 -4.69 -10.55
CA MET A 77 -1.87 -3.83 -9.77
C MET A 77 -1.53 -4.46 -8.43
N PRO A 78 -0.24 -4.66 -8.10
CA PRO A 78 0.14 -5.15 -6.78
C PRO A 78 -0.29 -4.20 -5.66
N ILE A 79 -0.84 -4.76 -4.58
CA ILE A 79 -1.21 -4.04 -3.37
C ILE A 79 -0.54 -4.71 -2.18
N ILE A 80 0.19 -3.93 -1.39
CA ILE A 80 0.81 -4.38 -0.14
C ILE A 80 0.17 -3.60 1.00
N MET A 81 -0.27 -4.29 2.04
CA MET A 81 -0.79 -3.66 3.25
C MET A 81 0.28 -3.66 4.33
N VAL A 82 0.56 -2.50 4.92
CA VAL A 82 1.55 -2.32 5.98
C VAL A 82 0.85 -1.73 7.18
N THR A 83 0.65 -2.51 8.24
CA THR A 83 -0.20 -2.12 9.35
C THR A 83 0.20 -2.80 10.67
N THR A 84 -0.28 -2.26 11.78
CA THR A 84 -0.13 -2.89 13.09
C THR A 84 -1.10 -4.06 13.32
N GLU A 85 -2.09 -4.22 12.45
CA GLU A 85 -3.09 -5.29 12.55
C GLU A 85 -2.48 -6.62 12.11
N GLY A 86 -1.99 -7.41 13.10
CA GLY A 86 -1.27 -8.64 12.83
C GLY A 86 -2.07 -9.92 13.09
N GLY A 87 -3.36 -9.81 13.39
CA GLY A 87 -4.20 -10.98 13.66
C GLY A 87 -4.45 -11.82 12.41
N LYS A 88 -4.59 -13.12 12.61
CA LYS A 88 -4.85 -14.05 11.50
C LYS A 88 -6.12 -13.69 10.74
N ALA A 89 -7.18 -13.32 11.45
CA ALA A 89 -8.46 -12.97 10.84
C ALA A 89 -8.32 -11.72 9.95
N GLU A 90 -7.58 -10.72 10.41
CA GLU A 90 -7.34 -9.47 9.67
C GLU A 90 -6.52 -9.73 8.42
N VAL A 91 -5.47 -10.54 8.52
CA VAL A 91 -4.64 -10.90 7.36
C VAL A 91 -5.50 -11.61 6.30
N ILE A 92 -6.32 -12.58 6.72
CA ILE A 92 -7.21 -13.30 5.80
C ILE A 92 -8.21 -12.37 5.14
N THR A 93 -8.81 -11.45 5.92
CA THR A 93 -9.76 -10.47 5.39
C THR A 93 -9.11 -9.59 4.31
N ALA A 94 -7.89 -9.11 4.57
CA ALA A 94 -7.16 -8.28 3.62
C ALA A 94 -6.83 -9.06 2.33
N LEU A 95 -6.35 -10.28 2.46
CA LEU A 95 -6.02 -11.12 1.30
C LEU A 95 -7.27 -11.42 0.46
N LYS A 96 -8.40 -11.70 1.10
CA LYS A 96 -9.67 -11.92 0.39
C LYS A 96 -10.16 -10.66 -0.32
N ALA A 97 -9.84 -9.47 0.22
CA ALA A 97 -10.22 -8.21 -0.41
C ALA A 97 -9.35 -7.90 -1.65
N GLY A 98 -8.22 -8.57 -1.81
CA GLY A 98 -7.36 -8.41 -2.97
C GLY A 98 -5.97 -7.87 -2.69
N VAL A 99 -5.54 -7.83 -1.43
CA VAL A 99 -4.18 -7.49 -1.05
C VAL A 99 -3.26 -8.63 -1.48
N ASN A 100 -2.15 -8.31 -2.12
CA ASN A 100 -1.20 -9.31 -2.63
C ASN A 100 -0.18 -9.74 -1.57
N ASN A 101 0.20 -8.82 -0.67
CA ASN A 101 1.12 -9.14 0.40
C ASN A 101 0.84 -8.28 1.63
N TYR A 102 1.31 -8.72 2.80
CA TYR A 102 0.95 -8.13 4.09
C TYR A 102 2.19 -8.00 4.95
N ILE A 103 2.36 -6.82 5.56
CA ILE A 103 3.50 -6.53 6.45
C ILE A 103 2.96 -6.00 7.78
N VAL A 104 3.40 -6.59 8.88
CA VAL A 104 3.01 -6.14 10.23
C VAL A 104 4.08 -5.20 10.78
N LYS A 105 3.65 -4.03 11.25
CA LYS A 105 4.54 -3.05 11.93
C LYS A 105 4.84 -3.52 13.34
N PRO A 106 6.06 -3.28 13.85
CA PRO A 106 7.20 -2.70 13.16
C PRO A 106 7.86 -3.71 12.21
N PHE A 107 8.43 -3.22 11.13
CA PHE A 107 9.11 -4.05 10.14
C PHE A 107 10.53 -3.52 9.91
N THR A 108 11.38 -4.36 9.28
CA THR A 108 12.71 -3.94 8.85
C THR A 108 12.70 -3.59 7.37
N PRO A 109 13.67 -2.79 6.90
CA PRO A 109 13.81 -2.53 5.45
C PRO A 109 13.93 -3.80 4.62
N GLN A 110 14.57 -4.83 5.19
CA GLN A 110 14.72 -6.12 4.50
C GLN A 110 13.37 -6.80 4.27
N VAL A 111 12.47 -6.74 5.25
CA VAL A 111 11.13 -7.32 5.12
C VAL A 111 10.34 -6.60 4.02
N LEU A 112 10.39 -5.27 3.99
CA LEU A 112 9.71 -4.50 2.93
C LEU A 112 10.26 -4.88 1.56
N LYS A 113 11.58 -4.99 1.44
CA LYS A 113 12.24 -5.39 0.20
C LYS A 113 11.74 -6.76 -0.27
N GLU A 114 11.76 -7.75 0.62
CA GLU A 114 11.34 -9.12 0.29
C GLU A 114 9.87 -9.18 -0.14
N LYS A 115 8.99 -8.51 0.59
CA LYS A 115 7.57 -8.50 0.26
C LYS A 115 7.27 -7.78 -1.05
N LEU A 116 8.03 -6.72 -1.34
CA LEU A 116 7.91 -6.00 -2.59
C LEU A 116 8.40 -6.86 -3.77
N GLU A 117 9.53 -7.53 -3.60
CA GLU A 117 10.07 -8.44 -4.63
C GLU A 117 9.08 -9.58 -4.92
N ASP A 118 8.42 -10.12 -3.89
CA ASP A 118 7.43 -11.19 -4.05
C ASP A 118 6.28 -10.78 -4.98
N VAL A 119 5.84 -9.53 -4.92
CA VAL A 119 4.69 -9.08 -5.73
C VAL A 119 5.11 -8.51 -7.09
N LEU A 120 6.35 -8.08 -7.23
CA LEU A 120 6.89 -7.55 -8.50
C LEU A 120 7.60 -8.61 -9.32
N GLY A 121 8.04 -9.62 -8.63
CA GLY A 121 8.87 -10.68 -9.12
C GLY A 121 8.49 -11.41 -10.29
#